data_b0e44ad3febb5431425e175104832d31
#
_entry.id   b0e44ad3febb5431425e175104832d31
#
_cell.length_a   1.000
_cell.length_b   1.000
_cell.length_c   1.000
_cell.angle_alpha   90.00
_cell.angle_beta   90.00
_cell.angle_gamma   90.00
#
_symmetry.space_group_name_H-M   'P 1'
#
loop_
_entity.id
_entity.type
_entity.pdbx_description
1 polymer ?
#
loop_
_entity_poly.entity_id
_entity_poly.type
_entity_poly.pdbx_seq_one_letter_code
_entity_poly.pdbx_strand_id
1 'polypeptide(L)'
;LEEAVKKERAMMAPVKERADFVIDTSRTSTAQLRGELLRLFGQEGEKGGMTVSVTSFGFKYGLPLEADLVFDVRFMPNPFYMEDLRPRTGLDQAVADYVFHFPQTQDYMRRLEDLLAFSLPLYAEEGKTSLTIAVGCTGGHHRSVAVTHALAGFIHGLGYQVLENHRDMTRGG
;
A
#
# COMPACT_ATOMS: atom_id res chain seq x y z
N LEU A 1 20.14 35.22 -23.03
CA LEU A 1 19.77 33.83 -22.68
C LEU A 1 20.94 32.86 -23.02
N GLU A 2 21.48 32.91 -24.22
CA GLU A 2 22.54 32.02 -24.70
C GLU A 2 23.85 32.11 -23.88
N GLU A 3 24.22 33.31 -23.48
CA GLU A 3 25.39 33.58 -22.64
C GLU A 3 25.23 33.05 -21.21
N ALA A 4 24.03 33.17 -20.66
CA ALA A 4 23.68 32.59 -19.36
C ALA A 4 23.77 31.05 -19.36
N VAL A 5 23.25 30.42 -20.41
CA VAL A 5 23.33 28.94 -20.56
C VAL A 5 24.78 28.48 -20.73
N LYS A 6 25.62 29.22 -21.49
CA LYS A 6 27.06 28.90 -21.64
C LYS A 6 27.80 29.00 -20.29
N LYS A 7 27.51 30.03 -19.50
CA LYS A 7 28.11 30.23 -18.18
C LYS A 7 27.69 29.10 -17.20
N GLU A 8 26.41 28.74 -17.20
CA GLU A 8 25.87 27.67 -16.35
C GLU A 8 26.49 26.30 -16.72
N ARG A 9 26.60 25.99 -18.02
CA ARG A 9 27.27 24.77 -18.50
C ARG A 9 28.75 24.71 -18.06
N ALA A 10 29.46 25.83 -18.13
CA ALA A 10 30.87 25.90 -17.69
C ALA A 10 30.97 25.69 -16.16
N MET A 11 30.06 26.22 -15.37
CA MET A 11 30.01 25.97 -13.92
C MET A 11 29.69 24.52 -13.55
N MET A 12 28.84 23.85 -14.35
CA MET A 12 28.46 22.46 -14.13
C MET A 12 29.44 21.43 -14.66
N ALA A 13 30.41 21.82 -15.51
CA ALA A 13 31.37 20.90 -16.10
C ALA A 13 32.17 20.09 -15.04
N PRO A 14 32.73 20.70 -13.98
CA PRO A 14 33.46 19.97 -12.96
C PRO A 14 32.57 18.99 -12.13
N VAL A 15 31.30 19.34 -11.99
CA VAL A 15 30.31 18.46 -11.30
C VAL A 15 30.02 17.25 -12.17
N LYS A 16 29.81 17.46 -13.48
CA LYS A 16 29.56 16.40 -14.46
C LYS A 16 30.73 15.41 -14.57
N GLU A 17 31.98 15.91 -14.49
CA GLU A 17 33.17 15.07 -14.53
C GLU A 17 33.35 14.16 -13.30
N ARG A 18 32.76 14.56 -12.16
CA ARG A 18 32.83 13.81 -10.89
C ARG A 18 31.57 13.03 -10.57
N ALA A 19 30.56 13.15 -11.41
CA ALA A 19 29.29 12.45 -11.21
C ALA A 19 29.43 10.97 -11.60
N ASP A 20 29.00 10.06 -10.73
CA ASP A 20 28.94 8.63 -11.04
C ASP A 20 27.88 8.35 -12.12
N PHE A 21 26.80 9.15 -12.18
CA PHE A 21 25.72 9.04 -13.16
C PHE A 21 25.33 10.41 -13.69
N VAL A 22 25.11 10.47 -15.01
CA VAL A 22 24.57 11.66 -15.69
C VAL A 22 23.38 11.23 -16.53
N ILE A 23 22.19 11.69 -16.19
CA ILE A 23 20.95 11.34 -16.88
C ILE A 23 20.51 12.51 -17.74
N ASP A 24 20.38 12.29 -19.05
CA ASP A 24 19.81 13.28 -19.98
C ASP A 24 18.29 13.16 -20.00
N THR A 25 17.62 14.15 -19.42
CA THR A 25 16.15 14.19 -19.32
C THR A 25 15.47 14.88 -20.50
N SER A 26 16.21 15.33 -21.52
CA SER A 26 15.71 16.15 -22.65
C SER A 26 14.57 15.50 -23.41
N ARG A 27 14.51 14.16 -23.46
CA ARG A 27 13.49 13.36 -24.16
C ARG A 27 12.89 12.26 -23.28
N THR A 28 13.04 12.37 -22.00
CA THR A 28 12.63 11.34 -21.03
C THR A 28 11.34 11.80 -20.37
N SER A 29 10.30 10.94 -20.38
CA SER A 29 9.11 11.17 -19.58
C SER A 29 9.42 10.99 -18.10
N THR A 30 8.57 11.55 -17.22
CA THR A 30 8.71 11.38 -15.77
C THR A 30 8.70 9.91 -15.34
N ALA A 31 7.88 9.07 -16.00
CA ALA A 31 7.83 7.64 -15.75
C ALA A 31 9.15 6.93 -16.15
N GLN A 32 9.71 7.29 -17.31
CA GLN A 32 11.00 6.75 -17.77
C GLN A 32 12.15 7.18 -16.85
N LEU A 33 12.22 8.46 -16.48
CA LEU A 33 13.23 8.97 -15.54
C LEU A 33 13.16 8.23 -14.20
N ARG A 34 11.94 8.05 -13.67
CA ARG A 34 11.73 7.29 -12.44
C ARG A 34 12.21 5.84 -12.56
N GLY A 35 11.86 5.15 -13.65
CA GLY A 35 12.33 3.78 -13.92
C GLY A 35 13.86 3.69 -13.95
N GLU A 36 14.54 4.68 -14.56
CA GLU A 36 15.99 4.73 -14.61
C GLU A 36 16.61 5.01 -13.24
N LEU A 37 16.05 5.92 -12.46
CA LEU A 37 16.49 6.18 -11.09
C LEU A 37 16.33 4.95 -10.17
N LEU A 38 15.22 4.24 -10.28
CA LEU A 38 14.99 3.00 -9.54
C LEU A 38 15.98 1.90 -9.98
N ARG A 39 16.31 1.81 -11.26
CA ARG A 39 17.31 0.86 -11.75
C ARG A 39 18.72 1.16 -11.25
N LEU A 40 19.07 2.45 -11.12
CA LEU A 40 20.42 2.88 -10.70
C LEU A 40 20.59 2.89 -9.18
N PHE A 41 19.54 3.21 -8.42
CA PHE A 41 19.61 3.48 -7.00
C PHE A 41 18.64 2.65 -6.14
N GLY A 42 17.69 1.91 -6.76
CA GLY A 42 16.76 1.02 -6.06
C GLY A 42 17.49 -0.16 -5.43
N GLN A 43 17.01 -0.63 -4.28
CA GLN A 43 17.55 -1.85 -3.67
C GLN A 43 17.09 -3.08 -4.46
N GLU A 44 17.97 -4.05 -4.67
CA GLU A 44 17.62 -5.33 -5.30
C GLU A 44 16.55 -6.04 -4.47
N GLY A 45 15.39 -6.27 -5.06
CA GLY A 45 14.27 -6.98 -4.42
C GLY A 45 12.97 -6.18 -4.26
N GLU A 46 12.99 -4.84 -4.37
CA GLU A 46 11.76 -4.04 -4.31
C GLU A 46 11.07 -3.99 -5.67
N LYS A 47 9.93 -4.66 -5.79
CA LYS A 47 9.08 -4.56 -6.99
C LYS A 47 8.57 -3.13 -7.15
N GLY A 48 9.15 -2.39 -8.08
CA GLY A 48 8.58 -1.16 -8.63
C GLY A 48 8.65 0.11 -7.80
N GLY A 49 9.29 0.13 -6.62
CA GLY A 49 9.42 1.34 -5.78
C GLY A 49 8.07 1.96 -5.37
N MET A 50 6.97 1.21 -5.46
CA MET A 50 5.66 1.62 -4.97
C MET A 50 5.46 1.14 -3.53
N THR A 51 5.15 2.07 -2.62
CA THR A 51 4.73 1.75 -1.26
C THR A 51 3.22 1.53 -1.22
N VAL A 52 2.77 0.42 -0.62
CA VAL A 52 1.35 0.12 -0.45
C VAL A 52 0.96 0.34 1.02
N SER A 53 0.08 1.31 1.26
CA SER A 53 -0.52 1.55 2.56
C SER A 53 -1.81 0.74 2.69
N VAL A 54 -1.91 -0.12 3.71
CA VAL A 54 -3.12 -0.89 3.99
C VAL A 54 -3.71 -0.41 5.31
N THR A 55 -4.91 0.17 5.26
CA THR A 55 -5.52 0.83 6.43
C THR A 55 -6.87 0.23 6.77
N SER A 56 -7.06 -0.20 8.02
CA SER A 56 -8.38 -0.57 8.52
C SER A 56 -9.16 0.65 9.02
N PHE A 57 -10.48 0.67 8.77
CA PHE A 57 -11.35 1.74 9.23
C PHE A 57 -12.76 1.25 9.60
N GLY A 58 -13.49 2.10 10.34
CA GLY A 58 -14.91 1.91 10.65
C GLY A 58 -15.78 2.82 9.82
N PHE A 59 -16.74 2.26 9.06
CA PHE A 59 -17.70 3.04 8.27
C PHE A 59 -18.47 4.07 9.09
N LYS A 60 -18.71 3.79 10.38
CA LYS A 60 -19.37 4.74 11.29
C LYS A 60 -18.56 6.04 11.52
N TYR A 61 -17.28 6.04 11.17
CA TYR A 61 -16.38 7.20 11.31
C TYR A 61 -16.01 7.84 9.96
N GLY A 62 -16.68 7.43 8.88
CA GLY A 62 -16.44 7.92 7.53
C GLY A 62 -15.32 7.20 6.79
N LEU A 63 -15.35 7.35 5.47
CA LEU A 63 -14.34 6.80 4.57
C LEU A 63 -13.00 7.54 4.72
N PRO A 64 -11.84 6.85 4.62
CA PRO A 64 -10.57 7.52 4.40
C PRO A 64 -10.57 8.20 3.03
N LEU A 65 -10.39 9.51 3.00
CA LEU A 65 -10.46 10.30 1.75
C LEU A 65 -9.25 10.06 0.84
N GLU A 66 -8.15 9.62 1.41
CA GLU A 66 -6.89 9.30 0.73
C GLU A 66 -6.86 7.90 0.11
N ALA A 67 -7.92 7.08 0.30
CA ALA A 67 -7.95 5.72 -0.18
C ALA A 67 -8.16 5.65 -1.70
N ASP A 68 -7.27 4.94 -2.40
CA ASP A 68 -7.42 4.60 -3.82
C ASP A 68 -8.39 3.42 -4.03
N LEU A 69 -8.32 2.43 -3.13
CA LEU A 69 -9.18 1.26 -3.14
C LEU A 69 -9.87 1.11 -1.78
N VAL A 70 -11.16 0.81 -1.80
CA VAL A 70 -11.95 0.60 -0.57
C VAL A 70 -12.67 -0.74 -0.64
N PHE A 71 -12.45 -1.59 0.36
CA PHE A 71 -13.08 -2.90 0.47
C PHE A 71 -13.97 -2.96 1.71
N ASP A 72 -15.22 -3.35 1.51
CA ASP A 72 -16.21 -3.52 2.58
C ASP A 72 -16.25 -4.98 3.04
N VAL A 73 -15.96 -5.21 4.31
CA VAL A 73 -15.97 -6.55 4.92
C VAL A 73 -17.09 -6.72 5.97
N ARG A 74 -18.14 -5.88 5.93
CA ARG A 74 -19.26 -5.93 6.88
C ARG A 74 -20.12 -7.19 6.77
N PHE A 75 -20.11 -7.85 5.60
CA PHE A 75 -20.82 -9.12 5.38
C PHE A 75 -20.19 -10.32 6.12
N MET A 76 -18.92 -10.20 6.55
CA MET A 76 -18.26 -11.26 7.33
C MET A 76 -18.90 -11.39 8.70
N PRO A 77 -18.91 -12.61 9.31
CA PRO A 77 -19.40 -12.82 10.65
C PRO A 77 -18.76 -11.87 11.66
N ASN A 78 -19.57 -11.35 12.59
CA ASN A 78 -19.14 -10.26 13.46
C ASN A 78 -18.72 -10.77 14.84
N PRO A 79 -17.41 -10.73 15.19
CA PRO A 79 -16.90 -11.17 16.50
C PRO A 79 -17.51 -10.40 17.69
N PHE A 80 -18.07 -9.22 17.46
CA PHE A 80 -18.71 -8.41 18.50
C PHE A 80 -19.83 -9.14 19.26
N TYR A 81 -20.51 -10.09 18.62
CA TYR A 81 -21.59 -10.87 19.26
C TYR A 81 -21.07 -12.03 20.11
N MET A 82 -19.76 -12.29 20.11
CA MET A 82 -19.12 -13.29 20.95
C MET A 82 -18.54 -12.60 22.19
N GLU A 83 -19.00 -12.95 23.38
CA GLU A 83 -18.60 -12.28 24.63
C GLU A 83 -17.08 -12.27 24.83
N ASP A 84 -16.42 -13.39 24.56
CA ASP A 84 -14.97 -13.56 24.71
C ASP A 84 -14.14 -12.79 23.66
N LEU A 85 -14.73 -12.47 22.51
CA LEU A 85 -14.05 -11.79 21.40
C LEU A 85 -14.34 -10.28 21.37
N ARG A 86 -15.46 -9.86 21.94
CA ARG A 86 -15.91 -8.46 21.94
C ARG A 86 -14.85 -7.46 22.42
N PRO A 87 -14.13 -7.71 23.54
CA PRO A 87 -13.13 -6.77 24.05
C PRO A 87 -11.79 -6.85 23.32
N ARG A 88 -11.59 -7.82 22.42
CA ARG A 88 -10.35 -8.05 21.69
C ARG A 88 -10.35 -7.34 20.35
N THR A 89 -9.18 -7.18 19.75
CA THR A 89 -9.03 -6.57 18.44
C THR A 89 -8.86 -7.61 17.33
N GLY A 90 -8.92 -7.17 16.07
CA GLY A 90 -8.61 -8.06 14.93
C GLY A 90 -7.16 -8.54 14.85
N LEU A 91 -6.24 -7.96 15.65
CA LEU A 91 -4.86 -8.45 15.79
C LEU A 91 -4.74 -9.64 16.76
N ASP A 92 -5.76 -9.87 17.58
CA ASP A 92 -5.80 -11.05 18.45
C ASP A 92 -6.06 -12.31 17.63
N GLN A 93 -5.24 -13.34 17.84
CA GLN A 93 -5.34 -14.59 17.09
C GLN A 93 -6.75 -15.22 17.17
N ALA A 94 -7.38 -15.19 18.34
CA ALA A 94 -8.73 -15.74 18.52
C ALA A 94 -9.78 -15.01 17.67
N VAL A 95 -9.64 -13.69 17.47
CA VAL A 95 -10.52 -12.91 16.59
C VAL A 95 -10.24 -13.21 15.14
N ALA A 96 -8.97 -13.28 14.75
CA ALA A 96 -8.56 -13.64 13.39
C ALA A 96 -9.07 -15.06 13.04
N ASP A 97 -8.87 -16.05 13.91
CA ASP A 97 -9.33 -17.41 13.72
C ASP A 97 -10.86 -17.44 13.52
N TYR A 98 -11.61 -16.70 14.32
CA TYR A 98 -13.06 -16.59 14.16
C TYR A 98 -13.44 -16.00 12.80
N VAL A 99 -12.83 -14.87 12.41
CA VAL A 99 -13.15 -14.19 11.14
C VAL A 99 -12.82 -15.07 9.93
N PHE A 100 -11.67 -15.74 9.94
CA PHE A 100 -11.20 -16.57 8.82
C PHE A 100 -11.71 -18.01 8.84
N HIS A 101 -12.42 -18.43 9.88
CA HIS A 101 -13.00 -19.77 9.95
C HIS A 101 -14.06 -20.02 8.87
N PHE A 102 -14.78 -19.00 8.43
CA PHE A 102 -15.93 -19.12 7.55
C PHE A 102 -15.55 -19.20 6.07
N PRO A 103 -16.13 -20.15 5.31
CA PRO A 103 -15.81 -20.36 3.89
C PRO A 103 -15.98 -19.08 3.04
N GLN A 104 -17.02 -18.27 3.30
CA GLN A 104 -17.23 -17.03 2.57
C GLN A 104 -16.12 -16.00 2.80
N THR A 105 -15.53 -15.95 4.00
CA THR A 105 -14.37 -15.09 4.29
C THR A 105 -13.15 -15.56 3.53
N GLN A 106 -12.88 -16.88 3.55
CA GLN A 106 -11.74 -17.50 2.85
C GLN A 106 -11.85 -17.29 1.32
N ASP A 107 -13.04 -17.49 0.76
CA ASP A 107 -13.30 -17.25 -0.66
C ASP A 107 -13.13 -15.79 -1.06
N TYR A 108 -13.58 -14.87 -0.21
CA TYR A 108 -13.40 -13.44 -0.45
C TYR A 108 -11.93 -13.06 -0.41
N MET A 109 -11.19 -13.52 0.61
CA MET A 109 -9.75 -13.23 0.74
C MET A 109 -8.98 -13.72 -0.47
N ARG A 110 -9.19 -14.97 -0.91
CA ARG A 110 -8.53 -15.50 -2.11
C ARG A 110 -8.78 -14.63 -3.35
N ARG A 111 -10.04 -14.24 -3.60
CA ARG A 111 -10.38 -13.37 -4.74
C ARG A 111 -9.78 -11.98 -4.63
N LEU A 112 -9.70 -11.43 -3.42
CA LEU A 112 -9.10 -10.14 -3.16
C LEU A 112 -7.59 -10.19 -3.35
N GLU A 113 -6.93 -11.23 -2.89
CA GLU A 113 -5.51 -11.50 -3.10
C GLU A 113 -5.19 -11.67 -4.59
N ASP A 114 -6.00 -12.45 -5.33
CA ASP A 114 -5.88 -12.60 -6.79
C ASP A 114 -6.02 -11.26 -7.52
N LEU A 115 -7.02 -10.45 -7.14
CA LEU A 115 -7.22 -9.12 -7.70
C LEU A 115 -6.02 -8.21 -7.45
N LEU A 116 -5.50 -8.19 -6.22
CA LEU A 116 -4.35 -7.36 -5.86
C LEU A 116 -3.06 -7.85 -6.52
N ALA A 117 -2.82 -9.16 -6.57
CA ALA A 117 -1.67 -9.73 -7.28
C ALA A 117 -1.66 -9.34 -8.76
N PHE A 118 -2.84 -9.27 -9.39
CA PHE A 118 -3.01 -8.83 -10.77
C PHE A 118 -2.84 -7.32 -10.92
N SER A 119 -3.45 -6.52 -10.06
CA SER A 119 -3.57 -5.06 -10.27
C SER A 119 -2.37 -4.26 -9.75
N LEU A 120 -1.70 -4.69 -8.68
CA LEU A 120 -0.56 -3.96 -8.11
C LEU A 120 0.58 -3.72 -9.10
N PRO A 121 1.01 -4.71 -9.93
CA PRO A 121 2.02 -4.45 -10.95
C PRO A 121 1.59 -3.39 -11.96
N LEU A 122 0.32 -3.38 -12.36
CA LEU A 122 -0.22 -2.42 -13.34
C LEU A 122 -0.21 -0.98 -12.77
N TYR A 123 -0.54 -0.80 -11.48
CA TYR A 123 -0.39 0.50 -10.81
C TYR A 123 1.07 0.97 -10.77
N ALA A 124 2.00 0.06 -10.51
CA ALA A 124 3.43 0.37 -10.49
C ALA A 124 3.94 0.74 -11.89
N GLU A 125 3.52 0.03 -12.94
CA GLU A 125 3.86 0.30 -14.35
C GLU A 125 3.32 1.65 -14.82
N GLU A 126 2.13 2.04 -14.37
CA GLU A 126 1.57 3.37 -14.66
C GLU A 126 2.35 4.50 -13.98
N GLY A 127 3.23 4.19 -13.06
CA GLY A 127 4.10 5.15 -12.38
C GLY A 127 3.62 5.58 -11.00
N LYS A 128 2.62 4.89 -10.42
CA LYS A 128 2.13 5.19 -9.07
C LYS A 128 3.23 4.90 -8.03
N THR A 129 3.52 5.88 -7.17
CA THR A 129 4.58 5.77 -6.14
C THR A 129 4.04 5.30 -4.79
N SER A 130 2.75 5.50 -4.57
CA SER A 130 2.04 5.05 -3.38
C SER A 130 0.63 4.65 -3.75
N LEU A 131 0.13 3.59 -3.13
CA LEU A 131 -1.24 3.12 -3.27
C LEU A 131 -1.82 2.92 -1.87
N THR A 132 -3.00 3.49 -1.61
CA THR A 132 -3.70 3.34 -0.34
C THR A 132 -4.90 2.42 -0.49
N ILE A 133 -4.86 1.29 0.20
CA ILE A 133 -5.94 0.31 0.28
C ILE A 133 -6.61 0.45 1.64
N ALA A 134 -7.92 0.71 1.66
CA ALA A 134 -8.71 0.81 2.87
C ALA A 134 -9.68 -0.36 3.01
N VAL A 135 -9.68 -1.00 4.17
CA VAL A 135 -10.60 -2.10 4.51
C VAL A 135 -11.54 -1.66 5.61
N GLY A 136 -12.84 -1.70 5.36
CA GLY A 136 -13.86 -1.17 6.26
C GLY A 136 -14.79 -2.24 6.86
N CYS A 137 -14.98 -2.17 8.17
CA CYS A 137 -16.11 -2.82 8.84
C CYS A 137 -16.96 -1.78 9.58
N THR A 138 -17.95 -2.18 10.37
CA THR A 138 -18.84 -1.22 11.05
C THR A 138 -18.09 -0.29 11.99
N GLY A 139 -17.28 -0.84 12.90
CA GLY A 139 -16.56 -0.08 13.95
C GLY A 139 -15.06 0.06 13.75
N GLY A 140 -14.45 -0.65 12.80
CA GLY A 140 -13.00 -0.57 12.58
C GLY A 140 -12.15 -1.32 13.60
N HIS A 141 -12.73 -2.23 14.39
CA HIS A 141 -12.07 -2.86 15.55
C HIS A 141 -11.70 -4.34 15.35
N HIS A 142 -12.55 -5.13 14.68
CA HIS A 142 -12.36 -6.58 14.53
C HIS A 142 -12.07 -6.98 13.08
N ARG A 143 -13.13 -7.15 12.25
CA ARG A 143 -13.07 -7.74 10.90
C ARG A 143 -12.11 -7.00 9.98
N SER A 144 -12.25 -5.66 9.91
CA SER A 144 -11.35 -4.84 9.06
C SER A 144 -9.90 -4.92 9.50
N VAL A 145 -9.64 -4.97 10.81
CA VAL A 145 -8.28 -5.09 11.36
C VAL A 145 -7.67 -6.43 10.99
N ALA A 146 -8.39 -7.55 11.21
CA ALA A 146 -7.91 -8.88 10.85
C ALA A 146 -7.62 -9.00 9.34
N VAL A 147 -8.53 -8.51 8.49
CA VAL A 147 -8.35 -8.54 7.04
C VAL A 147 -7.20 -7.64 6.59
N THR A 148 -7.07 -6.42 7.15
CA THR A 148 -5.95 -5.52 6.86
C THR A 148 -4.61 -6.18 7.18
N HIS A 149 -4.48 -6.80 8.35
CA HIS A 149 -3.27 -7.49 8.77
C HIS A 149 -2.90 -8.63 7.81
N ALA A 150 -3.87 -9.46 7.44
CA ALA A 150 -3.65 -10.55 6.48
C ALA A 150 -3.23 -10.02 5.09
N LEU A 151 -3.90 -8.97 4.59
CA LEU A 151 -3.55 -8.36 3.30
C LEU A 151 -2.16 -7.70 3.32
N ALA A 152 -1.80 -7.04 4.42
CA ALA A 152 -0.47 -6.45 4.57
C ALA A 152 0.62 -7.52 4.44
N GLY A 153 0.45 -8.66 5.10
CA GLY A 153 1.35 -9.81 5.00
C GLY A 153 1.41 -10.37 3.58
N PHE A 154 0.27 -10.53 2.92
CA PHE A 154 0.18 -11.01 1.53
C PHE A 154 0.93 -10.08 0.56
N ILE A 155 0.66 -8.77 0.62
CA ILE A 155 1.26 -7.78 -0.27
C ILE A 155 2.77 -7.66 -0.03
N HIS A 156 3.21 -7.75 1.23
CA HIS A 156 4.63 -7.83 1.58
C HIS A 156 5.27 -9.08 0.95
N GLY A 157 4.58 -10.22 1.00
CA GLY A 157 5.01 -11.48 0.34
C GLY A 157 5.14 -11.36 -1.19
N LEU A 158 4.43 -10.43 -1.84
CA LEU A 158 4.60 -10.10 -3.25
C LEU A 158 5.84 -9.22 -3.54
N GLY A 159 6.55 -8.75 -2.51
CA GLY A 159 7.76 -7.95 -2.62
C GLY A 159 7.52 -6.43 -2.66
N TYR A 160 6.37 -5.95 -2.20
CA TYR A 160 6.09 -4.52 -2.04
C TYR A 160 6.48 -4.04 -0.64
N GLN A 161 6.86 -2.77 -0.54
CA GLN A 161 6.96 -2.08 0.74
C GLN A 161 5.54 -1.81 1.27
N VAL A 162 5.25 -2.25 2.50
CA VAL A 162 3.90 -2.15 3.07
C VAL A 162 3.89 -1.31 4.34
N LEU A 163 2.94 -0.39 4.43
CA LEU A 163 2.61 0.36 5.64
C LEU A 163 1.24 -0.09 6.14
N GLU A 164 1.22 -0.80 7.26
CA GLU A 164 -0.02 -1.22 7.92
C GLU A 164 -0.47 -0.17 8.93
N ASN A 165 -1.77 0.18 8.91
CA ASN A 165 -2.37 1.14 9.83
C ASN A 165 -3.79 0.73 10.22
N HIS A 166 -4.20 1.07 11.46
CA HIS A 166 -5.53 0.80 12.00
C HIS A 166 -6.14 2.08 12.56
N ARG A 167 -6.82 2.85 11.67
CA ARG A 167 -7.30 4.21 11.97
C ARG A 167 -8.25 4.28 13.18
N ASP A 168 -9.16 3.32 13.29
CA ASP A 168 -10.27 3.37 14.27
C ASP A 168 -10.23 2.23 15.29
N MET A 169 -9.16 1.44 15.33
CA MET A 169 -9.07 0.26 16.19
C MET A 169 -9.27 0.58 17.68
N THR A 170 -8.77 1.71 18.13
CA THR A 170 -8.88 2.15 19.53
C THR A 170 -10.18 2.89 19.87
N ARG A 171 -10.98 3.26 18.83
CA ARG A 171 -12.24 4.00 19.00
C ARG A 171 -13.47 3.09 19.24
N GLY A 172 -13.32 1.80 19.05
CA GLY A 172 -14.43 0.84 18.97
C GLY A 172 -14.62 -0.04 20.19
N GLY A 173 -13.85 0.16 21.26
CA GLY A 173 -13.96 -0.54 22.52
C GLY A 173 -15.12 -0.04 23.38
#